data_1e5b91f2dc566ce2620a2e093532f7ee
#
_entry.id   1e5b91f2dc566ce2620a2e093532f7ee
#
_cell.length_a   1.000
_cell.length_b   1.000
_cell.length_c   1.000
_cell.angle_alpha   90.00
_cell.angle_beta   90.00
_cell.angle_gamma   90.00
#
_symmetry.space_group_name_H-M   'P 1'
#
loop_
_entity.id
_entity.type
_entity.pdbx_description
1 polymer ?
#
loop_
_entity_poly.entity_id
_entity_poly.type
_entity_poly.pdbx_seq_one_letter_code
_entity_poly.pdbx_strand_id
1 'polypeptide(L)'
;MRRAIVIAVAVAVTACGGGGGGARSDAGRSTSAATAPSAAPPAVPAPTPRLAGPHPCPAATGFTCSTLAVALDHTGRTAGQLRLPVAVADNAAAPRGVLVALTGGPGQGGVAFAARVRARMGAVARAYRLVLLDQRGTGAGALRCPALQRAMGSSDLTVPPPGSVEACARALGPRRRFYSTADTVADLEALRVALGADKLALDGVSYGTFVAERYAIAYPDRVTRLVLDSVVPAAGLDGLEVDGMRETARVLRAVCRDQHCPGDPVADLAAVVRRYDIGPELDDTLVAMSVGAPNFPGVLAALREARAGKPAHLRRIVRVVRRAQRAPAQVLSQGLHAATLCADARPPWGGSAAPVAGREAALRAAAAKTDPAPYDRATVAGNGFAQLCLRWPPTPAPPAPRDADLPPVPTLLVAGDRDLSTPLPWAREQAAHAPRGRLVVVAGAGHSVQSRAPVGRGRREVERFLLAP
;
A
#
# COMPACT_ATOMS: atom_id res chain seq x y z
N MET A 1 4.40 17.55 -56.75
CA MET A 1 3.22 17.99 -57.56
C MET A 1 1.99 17.18 -57.13
N ARG A 2 0.88 17.88 -56.94
CA ARG A 2 -0.51 17.53 -56.55
C ARG A 2 -0.80 17.73 -55.07
N ARG A 3 -1.22 18.88 -54.70
CA ARG A 3 -2.44 19.74 -54.71
C ARG A 3 -3.45 19.25 -53.65
N ALA A 4 -3.56 20.15 -52.64
CA ALA A 4 -4.57 20.17 -51.61
C ALA A 4 -5.98 20.44 -52.17
N ILE A 5 -7.00 19.89 -51.52
CA ILE A 5 -8.36 20.37 -51.65
C ILE A 5 -8.87 20.69 -50.23
N VAL A 6 -9.16 21.98 -50.03
CA VAL A 6 -9.88 22.53 -48.88
C VAL A 6 -11.34 22.67 -49.31
N ILE A 7 -12.27 22.11 -48.50
CA ILE A 7 -13.71 22.40 -48.65
C ILE A 7 -14.13 23.18 -47.40
N ALA A 8 -14.48 24.42 -47.60
CA ALA A 8 -15.15 25.28 -46.63
C ALA A 8 -16.66 25.17 -46.86
N VAL A 9 -17.43 24.96 -45.78
CA VAL A 9 -18.89 25.09 -45.80
C VAL A 9 -19.27 26.27 -44.91
N ALA A 10 -19.84 27.28 -45.55
CA ALA A 10 -20.45 28.42 -44.91
C ALA A 10 -21.92 28.14 -44.63
N VAL A 11 -22.39 28.48 -43.42
CA VAL A 11 -23.82 28.49 -43.06
C VAL A 11 -24.23 29.93 -42.77
N ALA A 12 -25.20 30.39 -43.56
CA ALA A 12 -25.79 31.71 -43.53
C ALA A 12 -26.74 31.90 -42.34
N VAL A 13 -26.66 33.09 -41.75
CA VAL A 13 -27.60 33.64 -40.77
C VAL A 13 -28.67 34.39 -41.55
N THR A 14 -29.93 34.09 -41.31
CA THR A 14 -31.06 34.92 -41.74
C THR A 14 -31.76 35.50 -40.52
N ALA A 15 -31.73 36.79 -40.37
CA ALA A 15 -32.53 37.53 -39.45
C ALA A 15 -33.81 38.04 -40.19
N CYS A 16 -34.92 37.96 -39.54
CA CYS A 16 -36.09 38.80 -39.83
C CYS A 16 -36.79 39.23 -38.56
N GLY A 17 -36.90 40.51 -38.43
CA GLY A 17 -37.57 41.16 -37.31
C GLY A 17 -38.99 41.54 -37.63
N GLY A 18 -39.70 42.01 -36.61
CA GLY A 18 -40.91 42.80 -36.77
C GLY A 18 -41.98 42.58 -35.73
N GLY A 19 -42.19 43.57 -34.85
CA GLY A 19 -43.46 44.21 -34.63
C GLY A 19 -44.37 43.77 -33.48
N GLY A 20 -44.34 44.47 -32.40
CA GLY A 20 -45.37 45.20 -31.71
C GLY A 20 -46.71 44.54 -31.27
N GLY A 21 -47.09 44.69 -29.98
CA GLY A 21 -48.43 44.52 -29.55
C GLY A 21 -48.54 44.18 -28.06
N GLY A 22 -48.82 45.17 -27.18
CA GLY A 22 -49.03 44.94 -25.75
C GLY A 22 -50.42 44.37 -25.44
N ALA A 23 -50.46 43.49 -24.44
CA ALA A 23 -51.68 43.25 -23.66
C ALA A 23 -51.30 42.76 -22.27
N ARG A 24 -51.82 43.41 -21.27
CA ARG A 24 -51.74 43.00 -19.85
C ARG A 24 -52.67 41.81 -19.63
N SER A 25 -52.21 40.81 -18.89
CA SER A 25 -53.11 40.02 -18.03
C SER A 25 -52.32 39.12 -17.08
N ASP A 26 -52.72 39.24 -15.86
CA ASP A 26 -52.80 38.31 -14.75
C ASP A 26 -51.65 37.37 -14.37
N ALA A 27 -51.18 37.62 -13.16
CA ALA A 27 -50.36 36.76 -12.33
C ALA A 27 -51.10 35.47 -11.96
N GLY A 28 -50.81 34.40 -12.67
CA GLY A 28 -51.05 33.02 -12.22
C GLY A 28 -49.86 32.50 -11.45
N ARG A 29 -49.94 32.44 -10.12
CA ARG A 29 -48.98 31.72 -9.28
C ARG A 29 -49.06 30.23 -9.60
N SER A 30 -48.16 29.73 -10.42
CA SER A 30 -47.92 28.30 -10.54
C SER A 30 -47.02 27.88 -9.38
N THR A 31 -47.59 27.26 -8.36
CA THR A 31 -46.86 26.56 -7.30
C THR A 31 -46.28 25.30 -7.90
N SER A 32 -45.02 25.38 -8.29
CA SER A 32 -44.22 24.20 -8.61
C SER A 32 -44.03 23.39 -7.33
N ALA A 33 -44.76 22.28 -7.21
CA ALA A 33 -44.57 21.34 -6.12
C ALA A 33 -43.14 20.76 -6.24
N ALA A 34 -42.26 21.16 -5.34
CA ALA A 34 -40.96 20.53 -5.16
C ALA A 34 -41.20 19.07 -4.76
N THR A 35 -40.87 18.15 -5.67
CA THR A 35 -40.89 16.74 -5.39
C THR A 35 -39.84 16.50 -4.30
N ALA A 36 -40.25 16.12 -3.10
CA ALA A 36 -39.39 15.74 -2.01
C ALA A 36 -38.48 14.59 -2.49
N PRO A 37 -37.17 14.58 -2.14
CA PRO A 37 -36.28 13.48 -2.48
C PRO A 37 -36.85 12.20 -1.88
N SER A 38 -37.06 11.18 -2.72
CA SER A 38 -37.49 9.84 -2.32
C SER A 38 -36.56 9.34 -1.22
N ALA A 39 -37.12 9.04 -0.03
CA ALA A 39 -36.33 8.45 1.06
C ALA A 39 -35.67 7.19 0.57
N ALA A 40 -34.35 7.08 0.78
CA ALA A 40 -33.61 5.87 0.48
C ALA A 40 -34.24 4.69 1.24
N PRO A 41 -34.38 3.50 0.60
CA PRO A 41 -34.92 2.33 1.29
C PRO A 41 -34.11 2.03 2.56
N PRO A 42 -34.77 1.58 3.64
CA PRO A 42 -34.11 1.27 4.90
C PRO A 42 -33.00 0.24 4.64
N ALA A 43 -31.79 0.51 5.17
CA ALA A 43 -30.66 -0.40 5.08
C ALA A 43 -31.02 -1.73 5.74
N VAL A 44 -30.91 -2.84 5.00
CA VAL A 44 -31.09 -4.18 5.56
C VAL A 44 -30.01 -4.37 6.62
N PRO A 45 -30.34 -4.74 7.89
CA PRO A 45 -29.36 -4.97 8.92
C PRO A 45 -28.33 -5.99 8.43
N ALA A 46 -27.05 -5.65 8.46
CA ALA A 46 -26.00 -6.60 8.12
C ALA A 46 -26.04 -7.77 9.11
N PRO A 47 -25.98 -9.03 8.67
CA PRO A 47 -25.96 -10.17 9.57
C PRO A 47 -24.76 -10.08 10.52
N THR A 48 -24.93 -10.49 11.77
CA THR A 48 -23.83 -10.52 12.75
C THR A 48 -22.64 -11.30 12.17
N PRO A 49 -21.44 -10.73 12.11
CA PRO A 49 -20.27 -11.39 11.58
C PRO A 49 -19.96 -12.69 12.34
N ARG A 50 -19.67 -13.76 11.61
CA ARG A 50 -19.29 -15.06 12.19
C ARG A 50 -18.31 -15.79 11.28
N LEU A 51 -17.47 -16.63 11.87
CA LEU A 51 -16.63 -17.56 11.14
C LEU A 51 -17.44 -18.81 10.74
N ALA A 52 -17.36 -19.18 9.48
CA ALA A 52 -18.10 -20.31 8.91
C ALA A 52 -17.16 -21.37 8.33
N GLY A 53 -17.61 -22.65 8.32
CA GLY A 53 -16.90 -23.75 7.70
C GLY A 53 -15.55 -24.07 8.35
N PRO A 54 -15.47 -24.27 9.69
CA PRO A 54 -14.20 -24.55 10.34
C PRO A 54 -13.63 -25.90 9.89
N HIS A 55 -12.32 -25.93 9.59
CA HIS A 55 -11.57 -27.11 9.20
C HIS A 55 -10.09 -26.94 9.57
N PRO A 56 -9.31 -28.02 9.77
CA PRO A 56 -7.87 -27.90 9.99
C PRO A 56 -7.19 -27.16 8.82
N CYS A 57 -6.29 -26.22 9.14
CA CYS A 57 -5.55 -25.52 8.09
C CYS A 57 -4.54 -26.46 7.41
N PRO A 58 -4.59 -26.67 6.07
CA PRO A 58 -3.73 -27.66 5.40
C PRO A 58 -2.23 -27.42 5.57
N ALA A 59 -1.80 -26.16 5.68
CA ALA A 59 -0.40 -25.76 5.74
C ALA A 59 0.02 -25.19 7.11
N ALA A 60 -0.82 -25.29 8.14
CA ALA A 60 -0.56 -24.69 9.46
C ALA A 60 -1.16 -25.55 10.60
N THR A 61 -0.41 -26.55 11.03
CA THR A 61 -0.79 -27.39 12.19
C THR A 61 -1.05 -26.52 13.43
N GLY A 62 -2.14 -26.82 14.16
CA GLY A 62 -2.58 -26.08 15.34
C GLY A 62 -3.29 -24.76 14.99
N PHE A 63 -3.83 -24.69 13.76
CA PHE A 63 -4.77 -23.66 13.33
C PHE A 63 -6.03 -24.30 12.74
N THR A 64 -7.16 -23.68 13.05
CA THR A 64 -8.44 -23.91 12.39
C THR A 64 -8.64 -22.81 11.35
N CYS A 65 -8.80 -23.20 10.10
CA CYS A 65 -9.17 -22.35 8.99
C CYS A 65 -10.69 -22.23 8.90
N SER A 66 -11.16 -21.01 8.58
CA SER A 66 -12.58 -20.68 8.44
C SER A 66 -12.74 -19.58 7.39
N THR A 67 -13.99 -19.22 7.11
CA THR A 67 -14.33 -18.12 6.22
C THR A 67 -15.10 -17.05 6.98
N LEU A 68 -14.66 -15.80 6.91
CA LEU A 68 -15.41 -14.62 7.34
C LEU A 68 -16.16 -14.04 6.13
N ALA A 69 -17.49 -13.94 6.20
CA ALA A 69 -18.29 -13.22 5.23
C ALA A 69 -18.38 -11.76 5.64
N VAL A 70 -18.02 -10.85 4.71
CA VAL A 70 -18.09 -9.40 4.91
C VAL A 70 -18.82 -8.74 3.75
N ALA A 71 -19.40 -7.56 3.98
CA ALA A 71 -20.01 -6.77 2.92
C ALA A 71 -18.95 -6.34 1.88
N LEU A 72 -19.32 -6.35 0.59
CA LEU A 72 -18.51 -5.71 -0.44
C LEU A 72 -18.38 -4.22 -0.17
N ASP A 73 -19.49 -3.57 0.11
CA ASP A 73 -19.63 -2.15 0.46
C ASP A 73 -20.15 -2.04 1.91
N HIS A 74 -19.29 -1.63 2.83
CA HIS A 74 -19.65 -1.44 4.23
C HIS A 74 -20.64 -0.31 4.47
N THR A 75 -20.87 0.56 3.47
CA THR A 75 -21.92 1.59 3.55
C THR A 75 -23.33 1.05 3.24
N GLY A 76 -23.44 -0.19 2.76
CA GLY A 76 -24.69 -0.85 2.38
C GLY A 76 -25.31 -0.35 1.07
N ARG A 77 -24.71 0.60 0.37
CA ARG A 77 -25.27 1.17 -0.87
C ARG A 77 -25.10 0.25 -2.08
N THR A 78 -24.11 -0.62 -2.05
CA THR A 78 -23.86 -1.60 -3.12
C THR A 78 -23.95 -3.01 -2.53
N ALA A 79 -24.89 -3.80 -3.05
CA ALA A 79 -25.05 -5.18 -2.64
C ALA A 79 -23.85 -6.06 -3.03
N GLY A 80 -23.58 -7.07 -2.21
CA GLY A 80 -22.55 -8.07 -2.46
C GLY A 80 -21.79 -8.45 -1.20
N GLN A 81 -21.12 -9.58 -1.26
CA GLN A 81 -20.30 -10.10 -0.16
C GLN A 81 -18.94 -10.56 -0.68
N LEU A 82 -17.95 -10.50 0.22
CA LEU A 82 -16.65 -11.10 0.07
C LEU A 82 -16.51 -12.23 1.11
N ARG A 83 -15.74 -13.25 0.76
CA ARG A 83 -15.39 -14.36 1.64
C ARG A 83 -13.91 -14.30 1.92
N LEU A 84 -13.54 -13.99 3.16
CA LEU A 84 -12.16 -13.83 3.59
C LEU A 84 -11.70 -15.08 4.33
N PRO A 85 -10.71 -15.82 3.85
CA PRO A 85 -10.08 -16.90 4.60
C PRO A 85 -9.45 -16.37 5.88
N VAL A 86 -9.64 -17.10 6.97
CA VAL A 86 -9.09 -16.78 8.30
C VAL A 86 -8.48 -18.05 8.90
N ALA A 87 -7.26 -17.94 9.43
CA ALA A 87 -6.61 -18.96 10.22
C ALA A 87 -6.57 -18.50 11.68
N VAL A 88 -7.13 -19.31 12.59
CA VAL A 88 -7.22 -19.02 14.02
C VAL A 88 -6.48 -20.13 14.78
N ALA A 89 -5.54 -19.77 15.65
CA ALA A 89 -4.84 -20.75 16.49
C ALA A 89 -5.80 -21.46 17.44
N ASP A 90 -5.56 -22.75 17.66
CA ASP A 90 -6.47 -23.64 18.43
C ASP A 90 -6.42 -23.40 19.95
N ASN A 91 -5.51 -22.56 20.46
CA ASN A 91 -5.37 -22.22 21.89
C ASN A 91 -6.39 -21.15 22.33
N ALA A 92 -7.67 -21.49 22.31
CA ALA A 92 -8.78 -20.56 22.61
C ALA A 92 -8.68 -19.89 23.99
N ALA A 93 -8.10 -20.58 24.99
CA ALA A 93 -7.90 -20.09 26.36
C ALA A 93 -6.60 -19.27 26.54
N ALA A 94 -5.99 -18.76 25.48
CA ALA A 94 -4.78 -17.96 25.58
C ALA A 94 -4.97 -16.74 26.51
N PRO A 95 -4.12 -16.57 27.55
CA PRO A 95 -4.41 -15.66 28.68
C PRO A 95 -4.37 -14.16 28.30
N ARG A 96 -3.75 -13.81 27.14
CA ARG A 96 -3.62 -12.42 26.68
C ARG A 96 -4.59 -12.05 25.55
N GLY A 97 -5.55 -12.93 25.25
CA GLY A 97 -6.55 -12.71 24.21
C GLY A 97 -6.02 -12.91 22.79
N VAL A 98 -6.52 -12.12 21.87
CA VAL A 98 -6.29 -12.28 20.42
C VAL A 98 -5.17 -11.36 19.93
N LEU A 99 -4.22 -11.92 19.16
CA LEU A 99 -3.21 -11.19 18.40
C LEU A 99 -3.43 -11.44 16.90
N VAL A 100 -3.78 -10.39 16.15
CA VAL A 100 -3.92 -10.46 14.70
C VAL A 100 -2.61 -10.04 14.05
N ALA A 101 -2.04 -10.93 13.23
CA ALA A 101 -0.87 -10.61 12.42
C ALA A 101 -1.30 -10.15 11.03
N LEU A 102 -0.91 -8.93 10.66
CA LEU A 102 -1.26 -8.25 9.42
C LEU A 102 -0.07 -8.22 8.46
N THR A 103 -0.27 -8.77 7.27
CA THR A 103 0.74 -8.83 6.21
C THR A 103 0.80 -7.54 5.39
N GLY A 104 1.89 -7.39 4.64
CA GLY A 104 2.18 -6.20 3.83
C GLY A 104 1.69 -6.25 2.39
N GLY A 105 2.38 -5.55 1.55
CA GLY A 105 2.08 -5.27 0.15
C GLY A 105 1.68 -3.79 -0.03
N PRO A 106 0.38 -3.42 -0.19
CA PRO A 106 -0.84 -4.25 -0.11
C PRO A 106 -0.89 -5.36 -1.17
N GLY A 107 -1.64 -6.41 -0.87
CA GLY A 107 -1.81 -7.50 -1.83
C GLY A 107 -1.36 -8.88 -1.34
N GLN A 108 -0.68 -8.98 -0.22
CA GLN A 108 -0.20 -10.23 0.36
C GLN A 108 -1.26 -10.87 1.25
N GLY A 109 -1.61 -12.14 0.98
CA GLY A 109 -2.51 -12.91 1.85
C GLY A 109 -1.85 -13.28 3.17
N GLY A 110 -2.63 -13.41 4.24
CA GLY A 110 -2.12 -13.71 5.58
C GLY A 110 -2.11 -15.20 5.92
N VAL A 111 -3.14 -15.94 5.53
CA VAL A 111 -3.34 -17.34 5.94
C VAL A 111 -2.17 -18.26 5.59
N ALA A 112 -1.58 -18.06 4.42
CA ALA A 112 -0.40 -18.83 3.99
C ALA A 112 0.84 -18.64 4.89
N PHE A 113 0.86 -17.61 5.72
CA PHE A 113 1.96 -17.32 6.65
C PHE A 113 1.73 -17.84 8.07
N ALA A 114 0.58 -18.45 8.38
CA ALA A 114 0.19 -18.83 9.74
C ALA A 114 1.27 -19.70 10.45
N ALA A 115 1.76 -20.75 9.81
CA ALA A 115 2.81 -21.61 10.37
C ALA A 115 4.12 -20.84 10.62
N ARG A 116 4.52 -19.98 9.68
CA ARG A 116 5.75 -19.15 9.77
C ARG A 116 5.65 -18.12 10.89
N VAL A 117 4.50 -17.43 10.99
CA VAL A 117 4.24 -16.45 12.06
C VAL A 117 4.26 -17.12 13.42
N ARG A 118 3.59 -18.29 13.57
CA ARG A 118 3.61 -19.08 14.83
C ARG A 118 5.04 -19.47 15.22
N ALA A 119 5.82 -19.99 14.28
CA ALA A 119 7.22 -20.35 14.55
C ALA A 119 8.09 -19.14 14.95
N ARG A 120 7.85 -17.97 14.32
CA ARG A 120 8.52 -16.72 14.68
C ARG A 120 8.15 -16.24 16.08
N MET A 121 6.86 -16.37 16.46
CA MET A 121 6.30 -15.80 17.69
C MET A 121 6.68 -16.54 18.97
N GLY A 122 7.16 -17.80 18.90
CA GLY A 122 7.67 -18.54 20.06
C GLY A 122 6.72 -18.52 21.27
N ALA A 123 7.16 -17.90 22.39
CA ALA A 123 6.38 -17.78 23.62
C ALA A 123 5.10 -16.93 23.44
N VAL A 124 5.13 -15.92 22.57
CA VAL A 124 3.95 -15.10 22.26
C VAL A 124 2.81 -15.96 21.69
N ALA A 125 3.12 -16.94 20.84
CA ALA A 125 2.11 -17.85 20.27
C ALA A 125 1.41 -18.76 21.31
N ARG A 126 2.00 -18.91 22.49
CA ARG A 126 1.33 -19.61 23.61
C ARG A 126 0.50 -18.63 24.46
N ALA A 127 0.95 -17.39 24.58
CA ALA A 127 0.29 -16.37 25.38
C ALA A 127 -0.91 -15.71 24.69
N TYR A 128 -0.90 -15.65 23.36
CA TYR A 128 -1.97 -15.09 22.55
C TYR A 128 -2.59 -16.14 21.63
N ARG A 129 -3.86 -15.98 21.34
CA ARG A 129 -4.54 -16.66 20.26
C ARG A 129 -4.20 -15.96 18.95
N LEU A 130 -3.29 -16.53 18.18
CA LEU A 130 -2.87 -15.94 16.89
C LEU A 130 -3.98 -16.05 15.86
N VAL A 131 -4.19 -14.97 15.13
CA VAL A 131 -5.14 -14.90 14.02
C VAL A 131 -4.46 -14.28 12.81
N LEU A 132 -4.66 -14.87 11.64
CA LEU A 132 -4.27 -14.33 10.34
C LEU A 132 -5.47 -14.39 9.41
N LEU A 133 -5.61 -13.37 8.56
CA LEU A 133 -6.64 -13.34 7.53
C LEU A 133 -6.04 -13.03 6.16
N ASP A 134 -6.66 -13.56 5.12
CA ASP A 134 -6.46 -13.04 3.79
C ASP A 134 -7.32 -11.77 3.69
N GLN A 135 -6.66 -10.60 3.69
CA GLN A 135 -7.35 -9.32 3.52
C GLN A 135 -8.12 -9.33 2.19
N ARG A 136 -9.18 -8.50 2.07
CA ARG A 136 -9.98 -8.42 0.84
C ARG A 136 -9.11 -8.30 -0.41
N GLY A 137 -9.36 -9.10 -1.42
CA GLY A 137 -8.62 -9.09 -2.68
C GLY A 137 -7.24 -9.75 -2.64
N THR A 138 -6.92 -10.52 -1.59
CA THR A 138 -5.65 -11.27 -1.44
C THR A 138 -5.87 -12.79 -1.41
N GLY A 139 -4.80 -13.55 -1.40
CA GLY A 139 -4.81 -15.00 -1.28
C GLY A 139 -5.68 -15.68 -2.33
N ALA A 140 -6.63 -16.51 -1.90
CA ALA A 140 -7.57 -17.18 -2.80
C ALA A 140 -8.52 -16.18 -3.49
N GLY A 141 -8.85 -15.05 -2.84
CA GLY A 141 -9.67 -13.97 -3.37
C GLY A 141 -8.89 -12.90 -4.15
N ALA A 142 -7.64 -13.16 -4.53
CA ALA A 142 -6.75 -12.20 -5.17
C ALA A 142 -7.35 -11.54 -6.43
N LEU A 143 -7.31 -10.22 -6.49
CA LEU A 143 -7.70 -9.47 -7.69
C LEU A 143 -6.70 -9.73 -8.81
N ARG A 144 -7.19 -10.25 -9.93
CA ARG A 144 -6.34 -10.73 -11.03
C ARG A 144 -6.23 -9.71 -12.15
N CYS A 145 -5.01 -9.20 -12.33
CA CYS A 145 -4.62 -8.31 -13.43
C CYS A 145 -3.42 -8.91 -14.18
N PRO A 146 -3.63 -9.84 -15.12
CA PRO A 146 -2.55 -10.68 -15.64
C PRO A 146 -1.38 -9.92 -16.27
N ALA A 147 -1.62 -8.85 -17.01
CA ALA A 147 -0.57 -8.05 -17.64
C ALA A 147 0.27 -7.32 -16.57
N LEU A 148 -0.39 -6.65 -15.62
CA LEU A 148 0.25 -5.95 -14.52
C LEU A 148 1.01 -6.92 -13.61
N GLN A 149 0.41 -8.08 -13.27
CA GLN A 149 1.03 -9.12 -12.45
C GLN A 149 2.31 -9.68 -13.08
N ARG A 150 2.32 -9.95 -14.38
CA ARG A 150 3.53 -10.43 -15.06
C ARG A 150 4.65 -9.39 -15.08
N ALA A 151 4.31 -8.13 -15.18
CA ALA A 151 5.28 -7.04 -15.23
C ALA A 151 5.90 -6.75 -13.86
N MET A 152 5.07 -6.57 -12.83
CA MET A 152 5.48 -6.10 -11.52
C MET A 152 5.76 -7.24 -10.53
N GLY A 153 5.08 -8.39 -10.64
CA GLY A 153 5.28 -9.54 -9.74
C GLY A 153 4.96 -9.19 -8.28
N SER A 154 5.97 -9.07 -7.44
CA SER A 154 5.89 -8.63 -6.03
C SER A 154 6.56 -7.27 -5.80
N SER A 155 6.90 -6.53 -6.86
CA SER A 155 7.47 -5.19 -6.75
C SER A 155 6.40 -4.14 -6.56
N ASP A 156 6.72 -3.12 -5.76
CA ASP A 156 5.91 -1.91 -5.58
C ASP A 156 6.33 -0.80 -6.57
N LEU A 157 7.58 -0.86 -7.07
CA LEU A 157 8.22 0.21 -7.81
C LEU A 157 8.55 -0.12 -9.27
N THR A 158 8.37 -1.36 -9.71
CA THR A 158 8.53 -1.67 -11.15
C THR A 158 7.54 -0.85 -11.98
N VAL A 159 8.06 -0.11 -12.94
CA VAL A 159 7.24 0.72 -13.84
C VAL A 159 6.28 -0.16 -14.65
N PRO A 160 4.96 0.06 -14.53
CA PRO A 160 3.97 -0.73 -15.26
C PRO A 160 4.05 -0.47 -16.77
N PRO A 161 3.93 -1.50 -17.61
CA PRO A 161 3.90 -1.31 -19.06
C PRO A 161 2.71 -0.44 -19.51
N PRO A 162 2.85 0.31 -20.60
CA PRO A 162 1.76 1.10 -21.17
C PRO A 162 0.47 0.30 -21.33
N GLY A 163 -0.67 0.86 -20.94
CA GLY A 163 -2.00 0.24 -21.05
C GLY A 163 -2.31 -0.88 -20.05
N SER A 164 -1.32 -1.38 -19.29
CA SER A 164 -1.54 -2.48 -18.33
C SER A 164 -2.36 -2.06 -17.11
N VAL A 165 -2.22 -0.82 -16.67
CA VAL A 165 -2.97 -0.22 -15.56
C VAL A 165 -4.43 -0.05 -15.93
N GLU A 166 -4.69 0.55 -17.09
CA GLU A 166 -6.05 0.77 -17.61
C GLU A 166 -6.75 -0.57 -17.89
N ALA A 167 -6.02 -1.55 -18.41
CA ALA A 167 -6.55 -2.90 -18.64
C ALA A 167 -6.94 -3.58 -17.33
N CYS A 168 -6.12 -3.44 -16.27
CA CYS A 168 -6.42 -3.91 -14.94
C CYS A 168 -7.69 -3.24 -14.38
N ALA A 169 -7.76 -1.92 -14.43
CA ALA A 169 -8.90 -1.16 -13.93
C ALA A 169 -10.21 -1.50 -14.67
N ARG A 170 -10.16 -1.72 -15.98
CA ARG A 170 -11.32 -2.20 -16.77
C ARG A 170 -11.75 -3.61 -16.36
N ALA A 171 -10.80 -4.52 -16.17
CA ALA A 171 -11.09 -5.90 -15.76
C ALA A 171 -11.76 -5.99 -14.39
N LEU A 172 -11.33 -5.13 -13.43
CA LEU A 172 -11.92 -5.06 -12.10
C LEU A 172 -13.27 -4.31 -12.08
N GLY A 173 -13.49 -3.44 -13.04
CA GLY A 173 -14.71 -2.66 -13.18
C GLY A 173 -14.99 -1.74 -11.98
N PRO A 174 -16.27 -1.35 -11.75
CA PRO A 174 -16.64 -0.45 -10.63
C PRO A 174 -16.34 -1.02 -9.25
N ARG A 175 -16.23 -2.34 -9.12
CA ARG A 175 -15.95 -3.00 -7.82
C ARG A 175 -14.57 -2.64 -7.26
N ARG A 176 -13.60 -2.18 -8.08
CA ARG A 176 -12.26 -1.77 -7.63
C ARG A 176 -12.27 -0.73 -6.50
N ARG A 177 -13.34 0.06 -6.38
CA ARG A 177 -13.47 1.10 -5.35
C ARG A 177 -13.71 0.60 -3.91
N PHE A 178 -13.98 -0.70 -3.75
CA PHE A 178 -14.26 -1.32 -2.47
C PHE A 178 -13.04 -2.09 -1.89
N TYR A 179 -11.84 -1.65 -2.24
CA TYR A 179 -10.60 -2.28 -1.81
C TYR A 179 -9.62 -1.26 -1.23
N SER A 180 -10.12 -0.23 -0.56
CA SER A 180 -9.32 0.72 0.21
C SER A 180 -8.91 0.15 1.57
N THR A 181 -7.95 0.80 2.24
CA THR A 181 -7.62 0.45 3.64
C THR A 181 -8.80 0.66 4.58
N ALA A 182 -9.66 1.66 4.34
CA ALA A 182 -10.87 1.84 5.15
C ALA A 182 -11.81 0.62 5.09
N ASP A 183 -11.96 0.01 3.92
CA ASP A 183 -12.72 -1.24 3.77
C ASP A 183 -12.08 -2.41 4.52
N THR A 184 -10.74 -2.52 4.47
CA THR A 184 -9.98 -3.55 5.21
C THR A 184 -10.09 -3.36 6.73
N VAL A 185 -10.10 -2.12 7.21
CA VAL A 185 -10.31 -1.77 8.63
C VAL A 185 -11.70 -2.20 9.10
N ALA A 186 -12.73 -1.98 8.28
CA ALA A 186 -14.08 -2.45 8.59
C ALA A 186 -14.18 -4.00 8.59
N ASP A 187 -13.46 -4.69 7.71
CA ASP A 187 -13.34 -6.15 7.74
C ASP A 187 -12.67 -6.65 9.02
N LEU A 188 -11.66 -5.94 9.49
CA LEU A 188 -10.94 -6.29 10.73
C LEU A 188 -11.85 -6.12 11.96
N GLU A 189 -12.71 -5.11 11.98
CA GLU A 189 -13.73 -4.98 13.03
C GLU A 189 -14.77 -6.11 12.95
N ALA A 190 -15.20 -6.49 11.76
CA ALA A 190 -16.07 -7.65 11.57
C ALA A 190 -15.38 -8.96 12.06
N LEU A 191 -14.08 -9.10 11.83
CA LEU A 191 -13.30 -10.23 12.34
C LEU A 191 -13.27 -10.23 13.88
N ARG A 192 -13.02 -9.08 14.51
CA ARG A 192 -13.04 -8.95 15.99
C ARG A 192 -14.37 -9.42 16.57
N VAL A 193 -15.47 -8.96 15.99
CA VAL A 193 -16.83 -9.36 16.41
C VAL A 193 -17.04 -10.86 16.20
N ALA A 194 -16.64 -11.42 15.05
CA ALA A 194 -16.78 -12.83 14.73
C ALA A 194 -15.96 -13.75 15.66
N LEU A 195 -14.86 -13.24 16.24
CA LEU A 195 -14.03 -13.94 17.23
C LEU A 195 -14.57 -13.81 18.65
N GLY A 196 -15.58 -12.96 18.89
CA GLY A 196 -16.07 -12.64 20.23
C GLY A 196 -15.03 -11.93 21.09
N ALA A 197 -14.07 -11.22 20.47
CA ALA A 197 -13.00 -10.54 21.18
C ALA A 197 -13.40 -9.08 21.54
N ASP A 198 -13.23 -8.68 22.80
CA ASP A 198 -13.46 -7.29 23.21
C ASP A 198 -12.43 -6.36 22.60
N LYS A 199 -11.16 -6.76 22.58
CA LYS A 199 -10.02 -6.00 22.06
C LYS A 199 -9.06 -6.91 21.31
N LEU A 200 -8.27 -6.31 20.42
CA LEU A 200 -7.21 -6.96 19.65
C LEU A 200 -5.84 -6.40 20.04
N ALA A 201 -4.83 -7.26 20.11
CA ALA A 201 -3.46 -6.86 19.86
C ALA A 201 -3.18 -6.99 18.36
N LEU A 202 -2.41 -6.07 17.78
CA LEU A 202 -2.10 -6.05 16.34
C LEU A 202 -0.59 -6.11 16.13
N ASP A 203 -0.13 -6.99 15.24
CA ASP A 203 1.25 -7.08 14.76
C ASP A 203 1.26 -6.83 13.25
N GLY A 204 1.49 -5.58 12.86
CA GLY A 204 1.57 -5.15 11.47
C GLY A 204 3.00 -5.19 10.93
N VAL A 205 3.16 -5.63 9.68
CA VAL A 205 4.43 -5.57 8.95
C VAL A 205 4.22 -4.82 7.65
N SER A 206 5.06 -3.80 7.35
CA SER A 206 4.97 -3.03 6.10
C SER A 206 3.58 -2.36 5.96
N TYR A 207 2.89 -2.51 4.84
CA TYR A 207 1.51 -2.03 4.70
C TYR A 207 0.59 -2.52 5.84
N GLY A 208 0.85 -3.68 6.46
CA GLY A 208 0.12 -4.15 7.64
C GLY A 208 0.21 -3.20 8.84
N THR A 209 1.25 -2.36 8.94
CA THR A 209 1.36 -1.32 9.97
C THR A 209 0.33 -0.22 9.72
N PHE A 210 0.17 0.22 8.47
CA PHE A 210 -0.84 1.19 8.08
C PHE A 210 -2.26 0.72 8.40
N VAL A 211 -2.58 -0.57 8.12
CA VAL A 211 -3.86 -1.16 8.51
C VAL A 211 -4.04 -1.16 10.03
N ALA A 212 -3.00 -1.55 10.81
CA ALA A 212 -3.06 -1.58 12.27
C ALA A 212 -3.27 -0.19 12.88
N GLU A 213 -2.56 0.80 12.38
CA GLU A 213 -2.67 2.21 12.77
C GLU A 213 -4.04 2.77 12.45
N ARG A 214 -4.53 2.57 11.23
CA ARG A 214 -5.86 3.02 10.78
C ARG A 214 -6.98 2.34 11.57
N TYR A 215 -6.82 1.06 11.93
CA TYR A 215 -7.76 0.38 12.82
C TYR A 215 -7.73 0.97 14.24
N ALA A 216 -6.56 1.23 14.81
CA ALA A 216 -6.43 1.81 16.14
C ALA A 216 -7.03 3.23 16.21
N ILE A 217 -6.86 4.04 15.17
CA ILE A 217 -7.47 5.38 15.07
C ILE A 217 -8.99 5.28 14.96
N ALA A 218 -9.51 4.35 14.14
CA ALA A 218 -10.95 4.19 13.95
C ALA A 218 -11.65 3.56 15.16
N TYR A 219 -10.97 2.68 15.91
CA TYR A 219 -11.50 1.91 17.03
C TYR A 219 -10.56 1.93 18.25
N PRO A 220 -10.28 3.10 18.84
CA PRO A 220 -9.27 3.27 19.89
C PRO A 220 -9.50 2.39 21.11
N ASP A 221 -10.77 2.15 21.49
CA ASP A 221 -11.15 1.31 22.63
C ASP A 221 -11.09 -0.20 22.33
N ARG A 222 -10.79 -0.60 21.09
CA ARG A 222 -10.73 -1.99 20.64
C ARG A 222 -9.31 -2.52 20.47
N VAL A 223 -8.29 -1.76 20.89
CA VAL A 223 -6.88 -2.14 20.77
C VAL A 223 -6.23 -2.24 22.15
N THR A 224 -5.45 -3.30 22.37
CA THR A 224 -4.66 -3.47 23.60
C THR A 224 -3.20 -3.05 23.40
N ARG A 225 -2.60 -3.41 22.26
CA ARG A 225 -1.20 -3.15 21.90
C ARG A 225 -1.01 -3.10 20.39
N LEU A 226 -0.02 -2.34 19.96
CA LEU A 226 0.43 -2.27 18.56
C LEU A 226 1.89 -2.67 18.44
N VAL A 227 2.21 -3.55 17.51
CA VAL A 227 3.55 -3.77 16.98
C VAL A 227 3.55 -3.33 15.52
N LEU A 228 4.45 -2.40 15.20
CA LEU A 228 4.60 -1.79 13.88
C LEU A 228 6.01 -2.06 13.38
N ASP A 229 6.17 -3.06 12.51
CA ASP A 229 7.47 -3.46 11.94
C ASP A 229 7.61 -2.96 10.51
N SER A 230 8.63 -2.16 10.24
CA SER A 230 8.83 -1.56 8.91
C SER A 230 7.65 -0.65 8.54
N VAL A 231 7.60 0.49 9.19
CA VAL A 231 6.42 1.35 9.36
C VAL A 231 6.06 2.13 8.11
N VAL A 232 4.79 2.04 7.72
CA VAL A 232 4.13 2.99 6.81
C VAL A 232 3.31 3.95 7.68
N PRO A 233 3.59 5.28 7.68
CA PRO A 233 2.93 6.22 8.59
C PRO A 233 1.42 6.27 8.43
N ALA A 234 0.68 6.46 9.53
CA ALA A 234 -0.78 6.60 9.53
C ALA A 234 -1.28 7.76 8.64
N ALA A 235 -0.45 8.77 8.42
CA ALA A 235 -0.71 9.86 7.48
C ALA A 235 -0.79 9.41 6.00
N GLY A 236 -0.35 8.18 5.67
CA GLY A 236 -0.35 7.59 4.33
C GLY A 236 0.91 7.86 3.52
N LEU A 237 1.05 7.12 2.44
CA LEU A 237 2.22 7.13 1.56
C LEU A 237 2.32 8.42 0.73
N ASP A 238 3.53 9.00 0.65
CA ASP A 238 3.84 10.02 -0.34
C ASP A 238 3.87 9.37 -1.74
N GLY A 239 3.08 9.91 -2.65
CA GLY A 239 2.98 9.39 -4.03
C GLY A 239 4.24 9.57 -4.88
N LEU A 240 5.27 10.27 -4.38
CA LEU A 240 6.54 10.47 -5.07
C LEU A 240 7.68 9.57 -4.57
N GLU A 241 7.52 8.93 -3.40
CA GLU A 241 8.54 8.03 -2.79
C GLU A 241 9.92 8.69 -2.55
N VAL A 242 9.96 10.02 -2.39
CA VAL A 242 11.22 10.78 -2.33
C VAL A 242 12.07 10.44 -1.10
N ASP A 243 11.44 10.07 0.02
CA ASP A 243 12.17 9.75 1.24
C ASP A 243 13.00 8.46 1.11
N GLY A 244 12.48 7.44 0.42
CA GLY A 244 13.23 6.22 0.09
C GLY A 244 14.45 6.53 -0.79
N MET A 245 14.26 7.38 -1.81
CA MET A 245 15.35 7.81 -2.69
C MET A 245 16.46 8.54 -1.93
N ARG A 246 16.11 9.48 -1.03
CA ARG A 246 17.08 10.23 -0.19
C ARG A 246 17.82 9.31 0.78
N GLU A 247 17.13 8.37 1.41
CA GLU A 247 17.73 7.42 2.34
C GLU A 247 18.74 6.48 1.67
N THR A 248 18.62 6.25 0.37
CA THR A 248 19.58 5.46 -0.41
C THR A 248 21.02 5.95 -0.22
N ALA A 249 21.25 7.27 -0.18
CA ALA A 249 22.59 7.84 0.05
C ALA A 249 23.17 7.41 1.41
N ARG A 250 22.37 7.50 2.47
CA ARG A 250 22.79 7.13 3.83
C ARG A 250 23.04 5.61 3.92
N VAL A 251 22.15 4.81 3.35
CA VAL A 251 22.25 3.34 3.35
C VAL A 251 23.50 2.87 2.59
N LEU A 252 23.73 3.36 1.37
CA LEU A 252 24.92 2.98 0.59
C LEU A 252 26.23 3.38 1.29
N ARG A 253 26.29 4.55 1.93
CA ARG A 253 27.47 4.94 2.73
C ARG A 253 27.65 4.03 3.94
N ALA A 254 26.58 3.61 4.61
CA ALA A 254 26.67 2.68 5.74
C ALA A 254 27.20 1.31 5.28
N VAL A 255 26.65 0.79 4.20
CA VAL A 255 27.10 -0.47 3.60
C VAL A 255 28.56 -0.40 3.13
N CYS A 256 28.96 0.74 2.54
CA CYS A 256 30.34 0.96 2.11
C CYS A 256 31.33 0.94 3.28
N ARG A 257 30.99 1.59 4.39
CA ARG A 257 31.82 1.53 5.60
C ARG A 257 31.98 0.10 6.11
N ASP A 258 30.90 -0.66 6.17
CA ASP A 258 30.95 -2.04 6.66
C ASP A 258 31.74 -2.98 5.75
N GLN A 259 31.72 -2.73 4.42
CA GLN A 259 32.44 -3.49 3.43
C GLN A 259 33.83 -2.94 3.09
N HIS A 260 34.25 -1.82 3.70
CA HIS A 260 35.51 -1.12 3.42
C HIS A 260 35.65 -0.81 1.91
N CYS A 261 34.56 -0.40 1.26
CA CYS A 261 34.57 -0.16 -0.18
C CYS A 261 35.41 1.07 -0.54
N PRO A 262 36.12 1.08 -1.67
CA PRO A 262 36.81 2.27 -2.15
C PRO A 262 35.85 3.24 -2.83
N GLY A 263 36.12 4.55 -2.68
CA GLY A 263 35.40 5.61 -3.35
C GLY A 263 34.10 6.04 -2.67
N ASP A 264 33.26 6.77 -3.40
CA ASP A 264 31.93 7.23 -2.94
C ASP A 264 30.82 6.52 -3.74
N PRO A 265 30.09 5.56 -3.13
CA PRO A 265 29.05 4.84 -3.81
C PRO A 265 27.86 5.72 -4.18
N VAL A 266 27.67 6.85 -3.49
CA VAL A 266 26.59 7.82 -3.77
C VAL A 266 26.89 8.59 -5.05
N ALA A 267 28.15 9.02 -5.22
CA ALA A 267 28.61 9.64 -6.45
C ALA A 267 28.59 8.65 -7.64
N ASP A 268 28.90 7.37 -7.39
CA ASP A 268 28.81 6.32 -8.39
C ASP A 268 27.36 6.10 -8.85
N LEU A 269 26.41 5.99 -7.90
CA LEU A 269 24.99 5.87 -8.22
C LEU A 269 24.49 7.06 -9.04
N ALA A 270 24.74 8.29 -8.58
CA ALA A 270 24.31 9.49 -9.27
C ALA A 270 24.87 9.59 -10.71
N ALA A 271 26.12 9.18 -10.92
CA ALA A 271 26.73 9.13 -12.26
C ALA A 271 26.09 8.07 -13.16
N VAL A 272 25.74 6.90 -12.60
CA VAL A 272 25.10 5.79 -13.32
C VAL A 272 23.68 6.17 -13.72
N VAL A 273 22.88 6.76 -12.81
CA VAL A 273 21.53 7.24 -13.09
C VAL A 273 21.54 8.19 -14.28
N ARG A 274 22.38 9.24 -14.24
CA ARG A 274 22.48 10.21 -15.34
C ARG A 274 23.01 9.63 -16.66
N ARG A 275 23.95 8.66 -16.58
CA ARG A 275 24.59 8.10 -17.78
C ARG A 275 23.69 7.16 -18.55
N TYR A 276 22.88 6.37 -17.85
CA TYR A 276 22.13 5.25 -18.45
C TYR A 276 20.62 5.46 -18.46
N ASP A 277 20.10 6.53 -17.82
CA ASP A 277 18.67 6.83 -17.70
C ASP A 277 17.87 5.64 -17.13
N ILE A 278 18.41 4.99 -16.08
CA ILE A 278 17.83 3.81 -15.42
C ILE A 278 17.47 4.06 -13.96
N GLY A 279 17.20 5.30 -13.61
CA GLY A 279 16.89 5.69 -12.23
C GLY A 279 15.78 4.88 -11.60
N PRO A 280 14.58 4.78 -12.22
CA PRO A 280 13.48 3.98 -11.66
C PRO A 280 13.81 2.49 -11.50
N GLU A 281 14.55 1.89 -12.44
CA GLU A 281 14.97 0.48 -12.35
C GLU A 281 16.01 0.24 -11.24
N LEU A 282 16.91 1.21 -11.00
CA LEU A 282 17.86 1.13 -9.91
C LEU A 282 17.19 1.32 -8.56
N ASP A 283 16.24 2.23 -8.46
CA ASP A 283 15.47 2.45 -7.24
C ASP A 283 14.69 1.18 -6.87
N ASP A 284 13.90 0.62 -7.78
CA ASP A 284 13.22 -0.68 -7.59
C ASP A 284 14.21 -1.79 -7.17
N THR A 285 15.37 -1.86 -7.82
CA THR A 285 16.39 -2.87 -7.51
C THR A 285 16.95 -2.71 -6.10
N LEU A 286 17.29 -1.49 -5.68
CA LEU A 286 17.85 -1.22 -4.36
C LEU A 286 16.80 -1.38 -3.26
N VAL A 287 15.55 -0.96 -3.49
CA VAL A 287 14.44 -1.21 -2.58
C VAL A 287 14.21 -2.71 -2.40
N ALA A 288 14.12 -3.49 -3.48
CA ALA A 288 13.97 -4.94 -3.39
C ALA A 288 15.14 -5.63 -2.65
N MET A 289 16.36 -5.15 -2.86
CA MET A 289 17.54 -5.67 -2.13
C MET A 289 17.51 -5.30 -0.66
N SER A 290 17.04 -4.12 -0.27
CA SER A 290 16.88 -3.75 1.14
C SER A 290 15.93 -4.70 1.87
N VAL A 291 14.96 -5.28 1.16
CA VAL A 291 14.04 -6.29 1.69
C VAL A 291 14.71 -7.66 1.88
N GLY A 292 15.48 -8.12 0.89
CA GLY A 292 16.00 -9.50 0.86
C GLY A 292 17.47 -9.66 1.26
N ALA A 293 18.29 -8.64 0.99
CA ALA A 293 19.74 -8.66 1.18
C ALA A 293 20.29 -7.27 1.53
N PRO A 294 20.00 -6.73 2.75
CA PRO A 294 20.31 -5.35 3.12
C PRO A 294 21.81 -5.01 3.26
N ASN A 295 22.67 -5.96 3.00
CA ASN A 295 24.11 -5.73 2.82
C ASN A 295 24.50 -5.48 1.35
N PHE A 296 23.54 -5.45 0.43
CA PHE A 296 23.70 -5.11 -0.99
C PHE A 296 24.88 -5.79 -1.69
N PRO A 297 24.95 -7.15 -1.72
CA PRO A 297 26.11 -7.87 -2.23
C PRO A 297 26.39 -7.51 -3.69
N GLY A 298 27.63 -7.11 -3.97
CA GLY A 298 28.11 -6.78 -5.30
C GLY A 298 27.66 -5.43 -5.87
N VAL A 299 26.69 -4.75 -5.25
CA VAL A 299 26.12 -3.48 -5.76
C VAL A 299 27.16 -2.37 -5.85
N LEU A 300 27.97 -2.17 -4.79
CA LEU A 300 28.94 -1.09 -4.75
C LEU A 300 30.02 -1.24 -5.84
N ALA A 301 30.48 -2.46 -6.05
CA ALA A 301 31.42 -2.76 -7.16
C ALA A 301 30.75 -2.55 -8.53
N ALA A 302 29.51 -3.02 -8.69
CA ALA A 302 28.78 -2.90 -9.95
C ALA A 302 28.48 -1.43 -10.34
N LEU A 303 28.16 -0.57 -9.35
CA LEU A 303 27.99 0.87 -9.58
C LEU A 303 29.28 1.54 -10.04
N ARG A 304 30.40 1.23 -9.38
CA ARG A 304 31.71 1.76 -9.76
C ARG A 304 32.14 1.30 -11.17
N GLU A 305 31.96 0.02 -11.50
CA GLU A 305 32.23 -0.53 -12.83
C GLU A 305 31.35 0.15 -13.90
N ALA A 306 30.06 0.32 -13.61
CA ALA A 306 29.11 0.97 -14.51
C ALA A 306 29.49 2.45 -14.75
N ARG A 307 29.87 3.19 -13.69
CA ARG A 307 30.41 4.54 -13.82
C ARG A 307 31.63 4.59 -14.76
N ALA A 308 32.50 3.59 -14.67
CA ALA A 308 33.66 3.45 -15.53
C ALA A 308 33.34 2.94 -16.96
N GLY A 309 32.05 2.83 -17.33
CA GLY A 309 31.60 2.39 -18.66
C GLY A 309 31.44 0.88 -18.81
N LYS A 310 31.49 0.10 -17.73
CA LYS A 310 31.36 -1.37 -17.72
C LYS A 310 30.07 -1.83 -17.01
N PRO A 311 28.85 -1.65 -17.58
CA PRO A 311 27.59 -1.87 -16.91
C PRO A 311 27.13 -3.33 -16.83
N ALA A 312 27.91 -4.29 -17.36
CA ALA A 312 27.47 -5.70 -17.46
C ALA A 312 27.12 -6.34 -16.11
N HIS A 313 27.92 -6.07 -15.06
CA HIS A 313 27.69 -6.55 -13.71
C HIS A 313 26.38 -5.97 -13.13
N LEU A 314 26.18 -4.67 -13.21
CA LEU A 314 24.97 -4.01 -12.74
C LEU A 314 23.72 -4.52 -13.45
N ARG A 315 23.76 -4.64 -14.77
CA ARG A 315 22.65 -5.21 -15.56
C ARG A 315 22.34 -6.65 -15.16
N ARG A 316 23.33 -7.43 -14.74
CA ARG A 316 23.12 -8.78 -14.21
C ARG A 316 22.38 -8.73 -12.88
N ILE A 317 22.76 -7.85 -11.94
CA ILE A 317 22.09 -7.69 -10.64
C ILE A 317 20.63 -7.30 -10.88
N VAL A 318 20.35 -6.28 -11.66
CA VAL A 318 18.98 -5.83 -12.00
C VAL A 318 18.13 -6.99 -12.53
N ARG A 319 18.67 -7.77 -13.50
CA ARG A 319 17.94 -8.94 -14.04
C ARG A 319 17.67 -10.02 -13.00
N VAL A 320 18.62 -10.30 -12.09
CA VAL A 320 18.44 -11.30 -11.02
C VAL A 320 17.36 -10.85 -10.05
N VAL A 321 17.41 -9.61 -9.59
CA VAL A 321 16.42 -9.04 -8.69
C VAL A 321 15.02 -9.06 -9.33
N ARG A 322 14.90 -8.60 -10.57
CA ARG A 322 13.62 -8.61 -11.31
C ARG A 322 13.06 -10.03 -11.50
N ARG A 323 13.91 -11.04 -11.67
CA ARG A 323 13.46 -12.43 -11.70
C ARG A 323 12.98 -12.93 -10.33
N ALA A 324 13.67 -12.53 -9.26
CA ALA A 324 13.30 -12.89 -7.89
C ALA A 324 11.97 -12.25 -7.44
N GLN A 325 11.61 -11.11 -8.00
CA GLN A 325 10.33 -10.44 -7.74
C GLN A 325 9.14 -11.10 -8.47
N ARG A 326 9.33 -12.09 -9.33
CA ARG A 326 8.20 -12.78 -9.97
C ARG A 326 7.34 -13.49 -8.92
N ALA A 327 6.06 -13.16 -8.90
CA ALA A 327 5.10 -13.74 -7.97
C ALA A 327 3.72 -13.87 -8.63
N PRO A 328 2.97 -14.94 -8.35
CA PRO A 328 1.59 -15.04 -8.77
C PRO A 328 0.68 -14.18 -7.87
N ALA A 329 -0.51 -13.84 -8.34
CA ALA A 329 -1.45 -12.97 -7.64
C ALA A 329 -1.86 -13.49 -6.25
N GLN A 330 -1.84 -14.80 -6.02
CA GLN A 330 -2.13 -15.41 -4.72
C GLN A 330 -1.06 -15.11 -3.67
N VAL A 331 0.19 -14.82 -4.09
CA VAL A 331 1.29 -14.45 -3.21
C VAL A 331 1.29 -12.96 -2.93
N LEU A 332 1.16 -12.15 -3.99
CA LEU A 332 0.95 -10.71 -3.90
C LEU A 332 0.11 -10.25 -5.10
N SER A 333 -1.10 -9.77 -4.85
CA SER A 333 -2.03 -9.33 -5.89
C SER A 333 -1.72 -7.91 -6.37
N GLN A 334 -1.21 -7.76 -7.58
CA GLN A 334 -1.00 -6.45 -8.19
C GLN A 334 -2.32 -5.74 -8.52
N GLY A 335 -3.41 -6.47 -8.69
CA GLY A 335 -4.75 -5.88 -8.83
C GLY A 335 -5.21 -5.19 -7.56
N LEU A 336 -5.02 -5.83 -6.39
CA LEU A 336 -5.30 -5.19 -5.10
C LEU A 336 -4.30 -4.08 -4.81
N HIS A 337 -3.01 -4.31 -5.05
CA HIS A 337 -1.96 -3.33 -4.86
C HIS A 337 -2.31 -2.01 -5.53
N ALA A 338 -2.67 -2.04 -6.83
CA ALA A 338 -3.10 -0.85 -7.56
C ALA A 338 -4.39 -0.24 -6.98
N ALA A 339 -5.41 -1.05 -6.67
CA ALA A 339 -6.68 -0.55 -6.17
C ALA A 339 -6.53 0.15 -4.81
N THR A 340 -5.75 -0.43 -3.90
CA THR A 340 -5.54 0.09 -2.55
C THR A 340 -4.59 1.29 -2.55
N LEU A 341 -3.40 1.18 -3.15
CA LEU A 341 -2.43 2.28 -3.15
C LEU A 341 -3.00 3.53 -3.82
N CYS A 342 -3.66 3.37 -4.98
CA CYS A 342 -4.20 4.52 -5.69
C CYS A 342 -5.47 5.12 -5.03
N ALA A 343 -6.07 4.41 -4.07
CA ALA A 343 -7.13 4.95 -3.21
C ALA A 343 -6.58 5.72 -2.00
N ASP A 344 -5.50 5.23 -1.39
CA ASP A 344 -5.03 5.67 -0.07
C ASP A 344 -3.81 6.61 -0.11
N ALA A 345 -3.02 6.58 -1.19
CA ALA A 345 -1.84 7.44 -1.32
C ALA A 345 -2.18 8.92 -1.46
N ARG A 346 -1.19 9.75 -1.18
CA ARG A 346 -1.23 11.21 -1.34
C ARG A 346 -0.53 11.64 -2.64
N PRO A 347 -1.17 11.49 -3.79
CA PRO A 347 -0.56 11.87 -5.06
C PRO A 347 -0.52 13.39 -5.22
N PRO A 348 0.41 13.92 -6.04
CA PRO A 348 0.58 15.37 -6.22
C PRO A 348 -0.59 16.05 -6.94
N TRP A 349 -1.54 15.30 -7.47
CA TRP A 349 -2.75 15.82 -8.12
C TRP A 349 -3.98 15.91 -7.21
N GLY A 350 -3.80 15.84 -5.89
CA GLY A 350 -4.85 16.16 -4.91
C GLY A 350 -5.68 14.98 -4.39
N GLY A 351 -5.40 13.74 -4.80
CA GLY A 351 -6.04 12.54 -4.24
C GLY A 351 -6.65 11.60 -5.28
N SER A 352 -7.21 10.50 -4.78
CA SER A 352 -7.72 9.39 -5.57
C SER A 352 -8.92 9.74 -6.45
N ALA A 353 -9.73 10.74 -6.05
CA ALA A 353 -10.91 11.18 -6.80
C ALA A 353 -10.59 12.16 -7.94
N ALA A 354 -9.37 12.69 -8.02
CA ALA A 354 -8.99 13.66 -9.05
C ALA A 354 -9.13 13.05 -10.46
N PRO A 355 -9.56 13.82 -11.47
CA PRO A 355 -9.63 13.34 -12.85
C PRO A 355 -8.25 12.96 -13.37
N VAL A 356 -8.18 12.01 -14.31
CA VAL A 356 -6.90 11.58 -14.94
C VAL A 356 -6.27 12.72 -15.74
N ALA A 357 -7.10 13.55 -16.37
CA ALA A 357 -6.62 14.75 -17.07
C ALA A 357 -5.87 15.67 -16.11
N GLY A 358 -4.69 16.12 -16.51
CA GLY A 358 -3.84 17.02 -15.70
C GLY A 358 -2.92 16.34 -14.69
N ARG A 359 -3.11 15.06 -14.35
CA ARG A 359 -2.25 14.35 -13.36
C ARG A 359 -0.77 14.33 -13.79
N GLU A 360 -0.50 14.13 -15.07
CA GLU A 360 0.88 14.10 -15.58
C GLU A 360 1.59 15.45 -15.45
N ALA A 361 0.87 16.54 -15.69
CA ALA A 361 1.42 17.88 -15.47
C ALA A 361 1.67 18.14 -13.98
N ALA A 362 0.75 17.74 -13.11
CA ALA A 362 0.91 17.84 -11.66
C ALA A 362 2.09 17.01 -11.14
N LEU A 363 2.27 15.78 -11.65
CA LEU A 363 3.39 14.90 -11.31
C LEU A 363 4.72 15.55 -11.71
N ARG A 364 4.86 16.03 -12.95
CA ARG A 364 6.07 16.72 -13.41
C ARG A 364 6.37 17.98 -12.59
N ALA A 365 5.34 18.78 -12.31
CA ALA A 365 5.50 20.01 -11.52
C ALA A 365 5.92 19.71 -10.07
N ALA A 366 5.42 18.65 -9.46
CA ALA A 366 5.82 18.23 -8.13
C ALA A 366 7.25 17.66 -8.12
N ALA A 367 7.60 16.78 -9.06
CA ALA A 367 8.94 16.23 -9.20
C ALA A 367 10.00 17.33 -9.41
N ALA A 368 9.66 18.39 -10.18
CA ALA A 368 10.56 19.53 -10.41
C ALA A 368 10.93 20.29 -9.13
N LYS A 369 10.10 20.21 -8.08
CA LYS A 369 10.33 20.88 -6.78
C LYS A 369 11.06 19.99 -5.76
N THR A 370 11.33 18.74 -6.09
CA THR A 370 12.03 17.82 -5.19
C THR A 370 13.54 17.87 -5.36
N ASP A 371 14.24 17.50 -4.29
CA ASP A 371 15.67 17.14 -4.34
C ASP A 371 15.77 15.65 -3.96
N PRO A 372 15.79 14.72 -4.93
CA PRO A 372 15.84 13.29 -4.68
C PRO A 372 17.27 12.73 -4.63
N ALA A 373 18.30 13.56 -4.56
CA ALA A 373 19.69 13.07 -4.61
C ALA A 373 19.91 11.84 -3.72
N PRO A 374 20.59 10.80 -4.24
CA PRO A 374 21.46 10.73 -5.43
C PRO A 374 20.75 10.46 -6.79
N TYR A 375 19.44 10.30 -6.77
CA TYR A 375 18.65 10.18 -8.00
C TYR A 375 18.37 11.55 -8.63
N ASP A 376 17.69 11.56 -9.75
CA ASP A 376 17.26 12.77 -10.44
C ASP A 376 15.73 12.92 -10.44
N ARG A 377 15.25 14.06 -10.91
CA ARG A 377 13.82 14.36 -10.98
C ARG A 377 13.07 13.50 -11.99
N ALA A 378 13.76 12.98 -13.01
CA ALA A 378 13.19 12.04 -13.96
C ALA A 378 12.87 10.71 -13.27
N THR A 379 13.74 10.26 -12.36
CA THR A 379 13.49 9.09 -11.51
C THR A 379 12.24 9.27 -10.65
N VAL A 380 12.07 10.45 -10.00
CA VAL A 380 10.87 10.75 -9.20
C VAL A 380 9.60 10.68 -10.03
N ALA A 381 9.59 11.33 -11.20
CA ALA A 381 8.42 11.30 -12.08
C ALA A 381 8.17 9.93 -12.71
N GLY A 382 9.24 9.16 -12.94
CA GLY A 382 9.21 7.86 -13.62
C GLY A 382 9.07 6.65 -12.69
N ASN A 383 9.04 6.81 -11.35
CA ASN A 383 8.94 5.66 -10.45
C ASN A 383 7.62 4.89 -10.64
N GLY A 384 7.66 3.58 -10.36
CA GLY A 384 6.53 2.68 -10.65
C GLY A 384 5.28 3.00 -9.87
N PHE A 385 5.40 3.47 -8.62
CA PHE A 385 4.25 3.84 -7.79
C PHE A 385 3.50 5.05 -8.35
N ALA A 386 4.21 6.13 -8.72
CA ALA A 386 3.60 7.29 -9.36
C ALA A 386 2.96 6.90 -10.70
N GLN A 387 3.64 6.08 -11.52
CA GLN A 387 3.16 5.64 -12.82
C GLN A 387 1.95 4.68 -12.71
N LEU A 388 1.88 3.86 -11.66
CA LEU A 388 0.73 3.00 -11.38
C LEU A 388 -0.55 3.82 -11.15
N CYS A 389 -0.47 4.86 -10.33
CA CYS A 389 -1.64 5.66 -9.97
C CYS A 389 -1.96 6.77 -10.97
N LEU A 390 -1.00 7.17 -11.81
CA LEU A 390 -1.17 8.21 -12.81
C LEU A 390 -2.38 7.94 -13.74
N ARG A 391 -2.54 6.68 -14.16
CA ARG A 391 -3.58 6.24 -15.09
C ARG A 391 -4.70 5.41 -14.45
N TRP A 392 -4.65 5.23 -13.13
CA TRP A 392 -5.74 4.57 -12.41
C TRP A 392 -6.99 5.44 -12.42
N PRO A 393 -8.18 4.92 -12.79
CA PRO A 393 -9.40 5.72 -12.82
C PRO A 393 -9.74 6.31 -11.44
N PRO A 394 -10.37 7.48 -11.39
CA PRO A 394 -10.80 8.10 -10.14
C PRO A 394 -11.54 7.12 -9.23
N THR A 395 -11.13 7.10 -7.97
CA THR A 395 -11.73 6.23 -6.95
C THR A 395 -11.97 7.10 -5.71
N PRO A 396 -13.21 7.50 -5.43
CA PRO A 396 -13.52 8.22 -4.21
C PRO A 396 -13.20 7.35 -2.99
N ALA A 397 -12.22 7.74 -2.23
CA ALA A 397 -11.86 7.13 -0.95
C ALA A 397 -11.55 8.26 0.04
N PRO A 398 -11.87 8.12 1.33
CA PRO A 398 -11.47 9.10 2.33
C PRO A 398 -9.94 9.13 2.38
N PRO A 399 -9.28 10.29 2.22
CA PRO A 399 -7.84 10.39 2.41
C PRO A 399 -7.50 10.07 3.86
N ALA A 400 -6.32 9.47 4.08
CA ALA A 400 -5.78 9.33 5.42
C ALA A 400 -5.59 10.73 6.03
N PRO A 401 -6.01 10.97 7.31
CA PRO A 401 -5.73 12.22 7.99
C PRO A 401 -4.22 12.46 8.06
N ARG A 402 -3.76 13.67 7.76
CA ARG A 402 -2.32 13.99 7.75
C ARG A 402 -1.69 13.99 9.14
N ASP A 403 -2.46 14.40 10.14
CA ASP A 403 -2.00 14.62 11.51
C ASP A 403 -2.70 13.66 12.50
N ALA A 404 -2.96 12.41 12.08
CA ALA A 404 -3.63 11.45 12.91
C ALA A 404 -2.68 10.83 13.94
N ASP A 405 -2.75 11.31 15.18
CA ASP A 405 -2.07 10.66 16.30
C ASP A 405 -2.66 9.29 16.57
N LEU A 406 -1.81 8.35 16.97
CA LEU A 406 -2.27 7.07 17.49
C LEU A 406 -2.95 7.26 18.85
N PRO A 407 -3.95 6.44 19.20
CA PRO A 407 -4.51 6.44 20.54
C PRO A 407 -3.43 6.09 21.58
N PRO A 408 -3.63 6.44 22.88
CA PRO A 408 -2.65 6.20 23.92
C PRO A 408 -2.58 4.72 24.34
N VAL A 409 -2.38 3.83 23.36
CA VAL A 409 -2.14 2.40 23.58
C VAL A 409 -0.65 2.09 23.54
N PRO A 410 -0.15 1.10 24.27
CA PRO A 410 1.23 0.67 24.17
C PRO A 410 1.57 0.31 22.71
N THR A 411 2.59 0.97 22.17
CA THR A 411 3.00 0.81 20.77
C THR A 411 4.50 0.57 20.65
N LEU A 412 4.91 -0.50 20.01
CA LEU A 412 6.29 -0.77 19.66
C LEU A 412 6.49 -0.59 18.16
N LEU A 413 7.34 0.37 17.79
CA LEU A 413 7.80 0.53 16.42
C LEU A 413 9.17 -0.15 16.26
N VAL A 414 9.35 -0.94 15.20
CA VAL A 414 10.62 -1.61 14.91
C VAL A 414 11.02 -1.28 13.47
N ALA A 415 12.24 -0.78 13.27
CA ALA A 415 12.73 -0.38 11.96
C ALA A 415 14.15 -0.87 11.72
N GLY A 416 14.45 -1.28 10.50
CA GLY A 416 15.80 -1.52 10.03
C GLY A 416 16.46 -0.22 9.54
N ASP A 417 17.73 -0.02 9.87
CA ASP A 417 18.43 1.19 9.39
C ASP A 417 18.86 1.11 7.93
N ARG A 418 18.62 -0.03 7.27
CA ARG A 418 18.88 -0.24 5.83
C ARG A 418 17.61 -0.51 5.02
N ASP A 419 16.45 -0.29 5.62
CA ASP A 419 15.18 -0.41 4.92
C ASP A 419 14.97 0.79 3.97
N LEU A 420 14.82 0.50 2.68
CA LEU A 420 14.48 1.48 1.65
C LEU A 420 13.03 1.37 1.19
N SER A 421 12.33 0.29 1.56
CA SER A 421 10.92 0.09 1.26
C SER A 421 10.02 0.90 2.20
N THR A 422 10.37 0.91 3.50
CA THR A 422 9.77 1.75 4.52
C THR A 422 10.89 2.45 5.28
N PRO A 423 11.40 3.56 4.74
CA PRO A 423 12.66 4.16 5.21
C PRO A 423 12.56 4.65 6.65
N LEU A 424 13.68 4.61 7.37
CA LEU A 424 13.76 4.97 8.80
C LEU A 424 13.11 6.32 9.16
N PRO A 425 13.15 7.38 8.33
CA PRO A 425 12.41 8.62 8.60
C PRO A 425 10.92 8.41 8.86
N TRP A 426 10.26 7.49 8.15
CA TRP A 426 8.84 7.18 8.34
C TRP A 426 8.56 6.59 9.73
N ALA A 427 9.42 5.69 10.20
CA ALA A 427 9.28 5.15 11.55
C ALA A 427 9.52 6.21 12.63
N ARG A 428 10.39 7.19 12.39
CA ARG A 428 10.62 8.33 13.29
C ARG A 428 9.44 9.30 13.30
N GLU A 429 8.89 9.59 12.13
CA GLU A 429 7.66 10.39 11.99
C GLU A 429 6.53 9.76 12.78
N GLN A 430 6.24 8.47 12.54
CA GLN A 430 5.16 7.78 13.24
C GLN A 430 5.40 7.66 14.75
N ALA A 431 6.64 7.52 15.19
CA ALA A 431 6.97 7.50 16.62
C ALA A 431 6.64 8.82 17.32
N ALA A 432 6.76 9.95 16.63
CA ALA A 432 6.35 11.26 17.16
C ALA A 432 4.82 11.39 17.31
N HIS A 433 4.06 10.62 16.53
CA HIS A 433 2.60 10.55 16.58
C HIS A 433 2.06 9.36 17.40
N ALA A 434 2.89 8.71 18.20
CA ALA A 434 2.52 7.59 19.07
C ALA A 434 2.75 7.96 20.55
N PRO A 435 1.73 8.46 21.28
CA PRO A 435 1.90 8.98 22.66
C PRO A 435 2.48 7.97 23.65
N ARG A 436 2.28 6.67 23.42
CA ARG A 436 2.88 5.57 24.21
C ARG A 436 3.76 4.69 23.31
N GLY A 437 4.39 5.32 22.31
CA GLY A 437 5.26 4.67 21.34
C GLY A 437 6.70 4.53 21.84
N ARG A 438 7.33 3.41 21.46
CA ARG A 438 8.77 3.19 21.61
C ARG A 438 9.36 2.70 20.29
N LEU A 439 10.27 3.47 19.71
CA LEU A 439 10.98 3.09 18.49
C LEU A 439 12.25 2.30 18.83
N VAL A 440 12.42 1.16 18.17
CA VAL A 440 13.64 0.35 18.19
C VAL A 440 14.22 0.28 16.78
N VAL A 441 15.40 0.84 16.59
CA VAL A 441 16.15 0.74 15.34
C VAL A 441 17.14 -0.41 15.44
N VAL A 442 17.13 -1.30 14.44
CA VAL A 442 18.02 -2.46 14.37
C VAL A 442 19.08 -2.22 13.29
N ALA A 443 20.31 -2.03 13.74
CA ALA A 443 21.46 -1.78 12.86
C ALA A 443 21.72 -2.96 11.90
N GLY A 444 22.03 -2.65 10.65
CA GLY A 444 22.27 -3.61 9.59
C GLY A 444 21.03 -4.38 9.09
N ALA A 445 19.85 -4.12 9.69
CA ALA A 445 18.60 -4.73 9.24
C ALA A 445 17.96 -3.93 8.11
N GLY A 446 17.32 -4.64 7.20
CA GLY A 446 16.42 -4.08 6.19
C GLY A 446 14.97 -4.24 6.60
N HIS A 447 14.11 -4.52 5.62
CA HIS A 447 12.66 -4.63 5.75
C HIS A 447 12.22 -5.90 6.51
N SER A 448 11.11 -5.80 7.28
CA SER A 448 10.55 -6.90 8.09
C SER A 448 11.53 -7.40 9.16
N VAL A 449 11.91 -6.55 10.07
CA VAL A 449 12.96 -6.75 11.07
C VAL A 449 12.74 -8.00 11.94
N GLN A 450 11.50 -8.26 12.37
CA GLN A 450 11.14 -9.45 13.14
C GLN A 450 11.47 -10.76 12.41
N SER A 451 11.35 -10.76 11.09
CA SER A 451 11.44 -11.97 10.26
C SER A 451 12.80 -12.17 9.63
N ARG A 452 13.54 -11.08 9.37
CA ARG A 452 14.72 -11.08 8.49
C ARG A 452 15.99 -10.53 9.12
N ALA A 453 15.93 -9.86 10.27
CA ALA A 453 17.13 -9.34 10.92
C ALA A 453 18.09 -10.49 11.33
N PRO A 454 19.38 -10.41 11.01
CA PRO A 454 20.35 -11.53 11.14
C PRO A 454 20.47 -12.10 12.56
N VAL A 455 20.38 -11.25 13.58
CA VAL A 455 20.60 -11.63 14.99
C VAL A 455 19.32 -11.76 15.82
N GLY A 456 18.16 -11.74 15.20
CA GLY A 456 16.87 -11.87 15.89
C GLY A 456 16.56 -10.79 16.92
N ARG A 457 17.31 -9.65 16.92
CA ARG A 457 17.12 -8.57 17.90
C ARG A 457 15.70 -8.00 17.82
N GLY A 458 15.22 -7.69 16.61
CA GLY A 458 13.86 -7.17 16.41
C GLY A 458 12.81 -8.13 16.94
N ARG A 459 12.95 -9.44 16.68
CA ARG A 459 12.05 -10.46 17.21
C ARG A 459 12.03 -10.51 18.72
N ARG A 460 13.20 -10.45 19.39
CA ARG A 460 13.28 -10.44 20.86
C ARG A 460 12.64 -9.18 21.48
N GLU A 461 12.77 -8.03 20.82
CA GLU A 461 12.10 -6.79 21.28
C GLU A 461 10.57 -6.92 21.18
N VAL A 462 10.06 -7.48 20.09
CA VAL A 462 8.62 -7.75 19.91
C VAL A 462 8.11 -8.76 20.94
N GLU A 463 8.83 -9.87 21.14
CA GLU A 463 8.46 -10.88 22.14
C GLU A 463 8.42 -10.28 23.56
N ARG A 464 9.45 -9.53 23.96
CA ARG A 464 9.51 -8.84 25.26
C ARG A 464 8.35 -7.86 25.43
N PHE A 465 8.03 -7.08 24.39
CA PHE A 465 6.95 -6.09 24.41
C PHE A 465 5.57 -6.76 24.52
N LEU A 466 5.30 -7.80 23.74
CA LEU A 466 4.02 -8.50 23.75
C LEU A 466 3.80 -9.30 25.04
N LEU A 467 4.86 -9.78 25.69
CA LEU A 467 4.79 -10.52 26.93
C LEU A 467 4.88 -9.65 28.19
N ALA A 468 5.21 -8.35 28.06
CA ALA A 468 5.20 -7.42 29.19
C ALA A 468 3.81 -7.34 29.85
N PRO A 469 3.71 -7.07 31.14
CA PRO A 469 2.44 -6.89 31.86
C PRO A 469 1.51 -5.88 31.22
#